data_145873cced1dd64c15bd34a96deb8da6
#
_entry.id   145873cced1dd64c15bd34a96deb8da6
#
_cell.length_a   1.000
_cell.length_b   1.000
_cell.length_c   1.000
_cell.angle_alpha   90.00
_cell.angle_beta   90.00
_cell.angle_gamma   90.00
#
_symmetry.space_group_name_H-M   'P 1'
#
loop_
_entity.id
_entity.type
_entity.pdbx_description
1 polymer ?
#
loop_
_entity_poly.entity_id
_entity_poly.type
_entity_poly.pdbx_seq_one_letter_code
_entity_poly.pdbx_strand_id
1 'polypeptide(L)'
;MQNATLSPIPLLQRSLQLLNPIYTPLLILASPSFFIPIIGEIIPVLGGVLNLAYVVVGAPILGGAALLLVDQHLKQQSPVLGNSLDQAISKAVPLVLGSILLSLIVFGGSLLFVIPGIYLGVKLAFLICAIALEGQGAVEGLGYSWNLVKGRWWGVFWAFLALGLIFGIPILILSLIVGGIAAALNLGLLVAVVIGAVTTAIVPILNIFTVLLFRSLQEIQGQTA
;
A
#
# COMPACT_ATOMS: atom_id res chain seq x y z
N MET A 1 -0.79 -26.46 8.44
CA MET A 1 -0.82 -25.90 7.09
C MET A 1 -2.22 -25.31 6.90
N GLN A 2 -2.38 -23.98 7.04
CA GLN A 2 -3.65 -23.33 6.74
C GLN A 2 -3.76 -23.23 5.22
N ASN A 3 -4.88 -23.69 4.67
CA ASN A 3 -5.14 -23.63 3.23
C ASN A 3 -4.94 -22.20 2.73
N ALA A 4 -4.01 -22.01 1.79
CA ALA A 4 -3.77 -20.72 1.16
C ALA A 4 -5.07 -20.26 0.47
N THR A 5 -5.69 -19.22 0.98
CA THR A 5 -6.96 -18.70 0.46
C THR A 5 -6.79 -17.29 -0.08
N LEU A 6 -7.40 -17.02 -1.24
CA LEU A 6 -7.49 -15.67 -1.81
C LEU A 6 -8.78 -14.96 -1.38
N SER A 7 -9.54 -15.55 -0.45
CA SER A 7 -10.79 -14.98 0.05
C SER A 7 -10.50 -13.72 0.88
N PRO A 8 -11.11 -12.56 0.55
CA PRO A 8 -10.78 -11.28 1.17
C PRO A 8 -11.12 -11.23 2.67
N ILE A 9 -12.23 -11.84 3.09
CA ILE A 9 -12.71 -11.78 4.48
C ILE A 9 -11.75 -12.51 5.45
N PRO A 10 -11.35 -13.79 5.24
CA PRO A 10 -10.36 -14.45 6.08
C PRO A 10 -9.01 -13.72 6.12
N LEU A 11 -8.54 -13.19 4.98
CA LEU A 11 -7.30 -12.44 4.93
C LEU A 11 -7.38 -11.13 5.75
N LEU A 12 -8.51 -10.42 5.67
CA LEU A 12 -8.74 -9.22 6.46
C LEU A 12 -8.82 -9.53 7.96
N GLN A 13 -9.55 -10.58 8.35
CA GLN A 13 -9.60 -11.01 9.76
C GLN A 13 -8.22 -11.35 10.30
N ARG A 14 -7.41 -12.06 9.53
CA ARG A 14 -6.02 -12.38 9.89
C ARG A 14 -5.16 -11.11 9.96
N SER A 15 -5.36 -10.16 9.05
CA SER A 15 -4.66 -8.86 9.12
C SER A 15 -4.95 -8.12 10.41
N LEU A 16 -6.20 -8.11 10.86
CA LEU A 16 -6.60 -7.47 12.13
C LEU A 16 -6.02 -8.20 13.35
N GLN A 17 -5.93 -9.53 13.33
CA GLN A 17 -5.32 -10.30 14.42
C GLN A 17 -3.81 -10.05 14.54
N LEU A 18 -3.12 -9.89 13.41
CA LEU A 18 -1.68 -9.63 13.36
C LEU A 18 -1.32 -8.17 13.65
N LEU A 19 -2.32 -7.27 13.68
CA LEU A 19 -2.10 -5.84 13.81
C LEU A 19 -1.47 -5.46 15.14
N ASN A 20 -1.96 -6.03 16.24
CA ASN A 20 -1.68 -5.55 17.60
C ASN A 20 -0.19 -5.38 17.91
N PRO A 21 0.70 -6.37 17.68
CA PRO A 21 2.12 -6.23 18.05
C PRO A 21 2.92 -5.28 17.14
N ILE A 22 2.48 -5.04 15.89
CA ILE A 22 3.23 -4.26 14.91
C ILE A 22 2.53 -2.96 14.49
N TYR A 23 1.39 -2.62 15.11
CA TYR A 23 0.61 -1.44 14.73
C TYR A 23 1.41 -0.15 14.90
N THR A 24 2.03 0.04 16.06
CA THR A 24 2.77 1.28 16.36
C THR A 24 3.91 1.54 15.38
N PRO A 25 4.83 0.59 15.10
CA PRO A 25 5.87 0.84 14.12
C PRO A 25 5.34 1.05 12.70
N LEU A 26 4.26 0.37 12.29
CA LEU A 26 3.62 0.60 11.00
C LEU A 26 2.95 1.99 10.93
N LEU A 27 2.36 2.45 12.03
CA LEU A 27 1.77 3.77 12.12
C LEU A 27 2.83 4.88 12.03
N ILE A 28 4.00 4.66 12.63
CA ILE A 28 5.15 5.59 12.51
C ILE A 28 5.57 5.71 11.04
N LEU A 29 5.68 4.59 10.31
CA LEU A 29 6.01 4.60 8.88
C LEU A 29 4.93 5.28 8.03
N ALA A 30 3.66 5.20 8.42
CA ALA A 30 2.55 5.84 7.74
C ALA A 30 2.38 7.33 8.12
N SER A 31 2.98 7.81 9.22
CA SER A 31 2.76 9.15 9.76
C SER A 31 3.03 10.32 8.80
N PRO A 32 3.99 10.27 7.85
CA PRO A 32 4.16 11.36 6.89
C PRO A 32 2.92 11.61 6.03
N SER A 33 2.12 10.57 5.74
CA SER A 33 0.85 10.73 5.01
C SER A 33 -0.20 11.54 5.80
N PHE A 34 -0.05 11.65 7.11
CA PHE A 34 -0.88 12.51 7.98
C PHE A 34 -0.36 13.95 8.02
N PHE A 35 0.93 14.15 8.26
CA PHE A 35 1.48 15.48 8.50
C PHE A 35 1.64 16.33 7.24
N ILE A 36 2.00 15.72 6.11
CA ILE A 36 2.26 16.47 4.86
C ILE A 36 1.04 17.23 4.34
N PRO A 37 -0.18 16.66 4.30
CA PRO A 37 -1.38 17.41 3.91
C PRO A 37 -1.68 18.59 4.86
N ILE A 38 -1.46 18.43 6.17
CA ILE A 38 -1.65 19.50 7.16
C ILE A 38 -0.69 20.65 6.89
N ILE A 39 0.59 20.36 6.59
CA ILE A 39 1.57 21.38 6.22
C ILE A 39 1.12 22.09 4.93
N GLY A 40 0.54 21.35 3.97
CA GLY A 40 0.02 21.88 2.73
C GLY A 40 -1.11 22.91 2.90
N GLU A 41 -1.98 22.69 3.89
CA GLU A 41 -3.04 23.66 4.22
C GLU A 41 -2.50 24.94 4.86
N ILE A 42 -1.40 24.85 5.61
CA ILE A 42 -0.78 26.01 6.30
C ILE A 42 0.16 26.76 5.34
N ILE A 43 0.99 26.03 4.61
CA ILE A 43 2.01 26.59 3.69
C ILE A 43 1.92 25.85 2.35
N PRO A 44 1.04 26.28 1.41
CA PRO A 44 0.71 25.51 0.20
C PRO A 44 1.93 25.16 -0.67
N VAL A 45 2.86 26.08 -0.87
CA VAL A 45 4.06 25.85 -1.69
C VAL A 45 4.95 24.80 -1.06
N LEU A 46 5.24 24.92 0.24
CA LEU A 46 6.07 23.95 0.97
C LEU A 46 5.38 22.58 1.01
N GLY A 47 4.09 22.54 1.30
CA GLY A 47 3.30 21.31 1.30
C GLY A 47 3.27 20.63 -0.06
N GLY A 48 3.18 21.38 -1.15
CA GLY A 48 3.26 20.85 -2.51
C GLY A 48 4.61 20.19 -2.81
N VAL A 49 5.71 20.84 -2.46
CA VAL A 49 7.07 20.29 -2.63
C VAL A 49 7.27 19.05 -1.76
N LEU A 50 6.88 19.09 -0.48
CA LEU A 50 6.98 17.97 0.43
C LEU A 50 6.12 16.78 -0.02
N ASN A 51 4.91 17.06 -0.52
CA ASN A 51 4.03 16.00 -1.04
C ASN A 51 4.63 15.32 -2.28
N LEU A 52 5.18 16.10 -3.20
CA LEU A 52 5.86 15.54 -4.38
C LEU A 52 7.05 14.67 -3.97
N ALA A 53 7.92 15.17 -3.09
CA ALA A 53 9.06 14.42 -2.58
C ALA A 53 8.62 13.14 -1.84
N TYR A 54 7.56 13.22 -1.04
CA TYR A 54 6.99 12.07 -0.34
C TYR A 54 6.42 11.04 -1.32
N VAL A 55 5.56 11.44 -2.26
CA VAL A 55 4.92 10.51 -3.19
C VAL A 55 5.94 9.80 -4.07
N VAL A 56 6.95 10.53 -4.56
CA VAL A 56 7.95 9.98 -5.50
C VAL A 56 9.01 9.15 -4.77
N VAL A 57 9.48 9.59 -3.61
CA VAL A 57 10.62 8.96 -2.92
C VAL A 57 10.22 8.36 -1.58
N GLY A 58 9.55 9.12 -0.74
CA GLY A 58 9.23 8.71 0.62
C GLY A 58 8.27 7.54 0.68
N ALA A 59 7.16 7.59 -0.05
CA ALA A 59 6.13 6.56 -0.01
C ALA A 59 6.62 5.18 -0.49
N PRO A 60 7.40 5.04 -1.59
CA PRO A 60 7.98 3.76 -1.97
C PRO A 60 8.93 3.17 -0.92
N ILE A 61 9.78 4.00 -0.30
CA ILE A 61 10.75 3.55 0.70
C ILE A 61 10.03 3.16 1.99
N LEU A 62 9.17 4.03 2.52
CA LEU A 62 8.42 3.77 3.76
C LEU A 62 7.42 2.61 3.59
N GLY A 63 6.79 2.51 2.43
CA GLY A 63 5.95 1.38 2.06
C GLY A 63 6.75 0.08 2.01
N GLY A 64 7.93 0.09 1.37
CA GLY A 64 8.84 -1.04 1.35
C GLY A 64 9.29 -1.47 2.76
N ALA A 65 9.63 -0.51 3.63
CA ALA A 65 9.95 -0.76 5.04
C ALA A 65 8.78 -1.38 5.81
N ALA A 66 7.56 -0.90 5.56
CA ALA A 66 6.35 -1.45 6.18
C ALA A 66 6.11 -2.91 5.75
N LEU A 67 6.28 -3.23 4.47
CA LEU A 67 6.17 -4.60 3.96
C LEU A 67 7.22 -5.52 4.58
N LEU A 68 8.47 -5.07 4.68
CA LEU A 68 9.57 -5.81 5.33
C LEU A 68 9.27 -6.08 6.80
N LEU A 69 8.78 -5.08 7.52
CA LEU A 69 8.42 -5.21 8.95
C LEU A 69 7.30 -6.24 9.15
N VAL A 70 6.28 -6.23 8.29
CA VAL A 70 5.21 -7.24 8.30
C VAL A 70 5.76 -8.63 7.99
N ASP A 71 6.62 -8.78 6.99
CA ASP A 71 7.20 -10.06 6.60
C ASP A 71 8.09 -10.65 7.70
N GLN A 72 8.90 -9.83 8.38
CA GLN A 72 9.68 -10.23 9.55
C GLN A 72 8.77 -10.79 10.66
N HIS A 73 7.66 -10.09 10.94
CA HIS A 73 6.68 -10.56 11.92
C HIS A 73 6.05 -11.90 11.54
N LEU A 74 5.67 -12.08 10.27
CA LEU A 74 5.12 -13.35 9.77
C LEU A 74 6.12 -14.50 9.87
N LYS A 75 7.41 -14.23 9.73
CA LYS A 75 8.51 -15.18 9.90
C LYS A 75 8.91 -15.41 11.37
N GLN A 76 8.13 -14.88 12.32
CA GLN A 76 8.41 -14.95 13.77
C GLN A 76 9.77 -14.36 14.17
N GLN A 77 10.30 -13.45 13.35
CA GLN A 77 11.47 -12.65 13.68
C GLN A 77 11.03 -11.44 14.51
N SER A 78 11.90 -10.89 15.35
CA SER A 78 11.62 -9.63 16.04
C SER A 78 11.54 -8.49 15.04
N PRO A 79 10.35 -7.88 14.81
CA PRO A 79 10.23 -6.79 13.86
C PRO A 79 10.88 -5.53 14.46
N VAL A 80 12.00 -5.10 13.87
CA VAL A 80 12.73 -3.90 14.29
C VAL A 80 12.58 -2.83 13.22
N LEU A 81 11.95 -1.72 13.58
CA LEU A 81 11.66 -0.60 12.68
C LEU A 81 12.94 -0.10 11.96
N GLY A 82 14.03 0.10 12.72
CA GLY A 82 15.31 0.55 12.15
C GLY A 82 15.85 -0.39 11.08
N ASN A 83 15.90 -1.69 11.38
CA ASN A 83 16.39 -2.69 10.42
C ASN A 83 15.52 -2.75 9.15
N SER A 84 14.21 -2.63 9.28
CA SER A 84 13.30 -2.63 8.12
C SER A 84 13.48 -1.36 7.27
N LEU A 85 13.72 -0.23 7.92
CA LEU A 85 13.98 1.04 7.25
C LEU A 85 15.35 1.02 6.54
N ASP A 86 16.41 0.54 7.19
CA ASP A 86 17.75 0.41 6.59
C ASP A 86 17.74 -0.50 5.37
N GLN A 87 17.01 -1.63 5.45
CA GLN A 87 16.83 -2.53 4.32
C GLN A 87 16.04 -1.88 3.17
N ALA A 88 15.02 -1.09 3.47
CA ALA A 88 14.26 -0.38 2.45
C ALA A 88 15.11 0.74 1.82
N ILE A 89 15.91 1.47 2.60
CA ILE A 89 16.83 2.50 2.10
C ILE A 89 17.90 1.88 1.20
N SER A 90 18.46 0.72 1.55
CA SER A 90 19.40 0.01 0.68
C SER A 90 18.80 -0.39 -0.68
N LYS A 91 17.48 -0.52 -0.75
CA LYS A 91 16.70 -0.81 -1.98
C LYS A 91 15.96 0.43 -2.51
N ALA A 92 16.35 1.65 -2.09
CA ALA A 92 15.62 2.89 -2.44
C ALA A 92 15.51 3.08 -3.95
N VAL A 93 16.61 2.87 -4.68
CA VAL A 93 16.62 3.05 -6.15
C VAL A 93 15.61 2.12 -6.85
N PRO A 94 15.63 0.78 -6.66
CA PRO A 94 14.64 -0.08 -7.29
C PRO A 94 13.22 0.17 -6.80
N LEU A 95 12.99 0.55 -5.53
CA LEU A 95 11.65 0.89 -5.00
C LEU A 95 11.09 2.14 -5.67
N VAL A 96 11.88 3.20 -5.79
CA VAL A 96 11.48 4.46 -6.43
C VAL A 96 11.26 4.25 -7.93
N LEU A 97 12.20 3.62 -8.63
CA LEU A 97 12.06 3.34 -10.06
C LEU A 97 10.88 2.41 -10.34
N GLY A 98 10.69 1.38 -9.52
CA GLY A 98 9.55 0.46 -9.62
C GLY A 98 8.22 1.19 -9.45
N SER A 99 8.11 2.09 -8.48
CA SER A 99 6.88 2.86 -8.26
C SER A 99 6.58 3.84 -9.42
N ILE A 100 7.61 4.47 -9.99
CA ILE A 100 7.48 5.33 -11.17
C ILE A 100 7.03 4.50 -12.38
N LEU A 101 7.67 3.35 -12.64
CA LEU A 101 7.29 2.45 -13.73
C LEU A 101 5.86 1.94 -13.57
N LEU A 102 5.48 1.52 -12.35
CA LEU A 102 4.11 1.10 -12.04
C LEU A 102 3.11 2.21 -12.36
N SER A 103 3.38 3.42 -11.89
CA SER A 103 2.50 4.58 -12.12
C SER A 103 2.36 4.90 -13.60
N LEU A 104 3.46 4.88 -14.35
CA LEU A 104 3.45 5.14 -15.80
C LEU A 104 2.68 4.07 -16.57
N ILE A 105 2.87 2.80 -16.23
CA ILE A 105 2.19 1.68 -16.90
C ILE A 105 0.68 1.71 -16.61
N VAL A 106 0.30 1.88 -15.34
CA VAL A 106 -1.13 1.91 -14.95
C VAL A 106 -1.81 3.17 -15.48
N PHE A 107 -1.15 4.33 -15.40
CA PHE A 107 -1.67 5.58 -15.96
C PHE A 107 -1.81 5.51 -17.49
N GLY A 108 -0.78 5.04 -18.18
CA GLY A 108 -0.82 4.82 -19.63
C GLY A 108 -1.94 3.86 -20.06
N GLY A 109 -2.10 2.76 -19.32
CA GLY A 109 -3.23 1.83 -19.54
C GLY A 109 -4.58 2.49 -19.30
N SER A 110 -4.69 3.35 -18.29
CA SER A 110 -5.94 4.05 -17.95
C SER A 110 -6.28 5.16 -18.95
N LEU A 111 -5.27 5.78 -19.59
CA LEU A 111 -5.48 6.75 -20.67
C LEU A 111 -6.08 6.12 -21.91
N LEU A 112 -5.73 4.87 -22.20
CA LEU A 112 -6.34 4.13 -23.31
C LEU A 112 -7.80 3.78 -23.00
N PHE A 113 -8.03 3.11 -21.88
CA PHE A 113 -9.34 2.82 -21.30
C PHE A 113 -9.18 2.44 -19.82
N VAL A 114 -10.22 2.67 -19.01
CA VAL A 114 -10.24 2.31 -17.58
C VAL A 114 -9.97 0.80 -17.37
N ILE A 115 -10.52 -0.05 -18.20
CA ILE A 115 -10.39 -1.53 -18.08
C ILE A 115 -8.94 -1.99 -18.21
N PRO A 116 -8.14 -1.59 -19.22
CA PRO A 116 -6.71 -1.91 -19.27
C PRO A 116 -5.92 -1.39 -18.07
N GLY A 117 -6.23 -0.20 -17.57
CA GLY A 117 -5.59 0.35 -16.38
C GLY A 117 -5.82 -0.53 -15.15
N ILE A 118 -7.06 -0.96 -14.90
CA ILE A 118 -7.41 -1.89 -13.83
C ILE A 118 -6.70 -3.24 -14.03
N TYR A 119 -6.70 -3.76 -15.24
CA TYR A 119 -6.04 -5.03 -15.55
C TYR A 119 -4.54 -4.99 -15.22
N LEU A 120 -3.84 -3.94 -15.66
CA LEU A 120 -2.42 -3.74 -15.40
C LEU A 120 -2.15 -3.48 -13.92
N GLY A 121 -2.98 -2.67 -13.25
CA GLY A 121 -2.87 -2.41 -11.82
C GLY A 121 -2.94 -3.69 -10.99
N VAL A 122 -3.88 -4.58 -11.28
CA VAL A 122 -3.98 -5.89 -10.61
C VAL A 122 -2.79 -6.79 -10.93
N LYS A 123 -2.33 -6.82 -12.18
CA LYS A 123 -1.16 -7.61 -12.61
C LYS A 123 0.13 -7.18 -11.92
N LEU A 124 0.28 -5.90 -11.64
CA LEU A 124 1.47 -5.29 -11.08
C LEU A 124 1.33 -4.93 -9.61
N ALA A 125 0.23 -5.32 -8.95
CA ALA A 125 -0.07 -4.98 -7.56
C ALA A 125 1.01 -5.40 -6.56
N PHE A 126 1.79 -6.42 -6.88
CA PHE A 126 2.84 -6.97 -6.01
C PHE A 126 4.26 -6.54 -6.40
N LEU A 127 4.41 -5.56 -7.29
CA LEU A 127 5.73 -5.07 -7.71
C LEU A 127 6.58 -4.63 -6.51
N ILE A 128 6.02 -3.79 -5.64
CA ILE A 128 6.74 -3.29 -4.45
C ILE A 128 7.06 -4.44 -3.48
N CYS A 129 6.16 -5.43 -3.34
CA CYS A 129 6.45 -6.65 -2.58
C CYS A 129 7.62 -7.44 -3.18
N ALA A 130 7.65 -7.61 -4.50
CA ALA A 130 8.73 -8.31 -5.19
C ALA A 130 10.09 -7.61 -4.99
N ILE A 131 10.13 -6.28 -5.03
CA ILE A 131 11.35 -5.51 -4.80
C ILE A 131 11.76 -5.57 -3.32
N ALA A 132 10.82 -5.28 -2.41
CA ALA A 132 11.13 -5.20 -0.99
C ALA A 132 11.46 -6.56 -0.38
N LEU A 133 10.64 -7.59 -0.63
CA LEU A 133 10.70 -8.89 0.04
C LEU A 133 11.58 -9.90 -0.67
N GLU A 134 11.57 -9.90 -2.02
CA GLU A 134 12.32 -10.87 -2.83
C GLU A 134 13.61 -10.28 -3.44
N GLY A 135 13.88 -8.99 -3.20
CA GLY A 135 15.09 -8.34 -3.68
C GLY A 135 15.18 -8.17 -5.19
N GLN A 136 14.04 -8.18 -5.88
CA GLN A 136 13.99 -7.99 -7.33
C GLN A 136 14.39 -6.55 -7.71
N GLY A 137 14.97 -6.37 -8.89
CA GLY A 137 15.13 -5.05 -9.50
C GLY A 137 13.78 -4.48 -9.93
N ALA A 138 13.75 -3.22 -10.34
CA ALA A 138 12.51 -2.54 -10.74
C ALA A 138 11.83 -3.21 -11.96
N VAL A 139 12.61 -3.60 -12.97
CA VAL A 139 12.10 -4.24 -14.20
C VAL A 139 11.81 -5.73 -13.95
N GLU A 140 12.70 -6.44 -13.29
CA GLU A 140 12.52 -7.84 -12.93
C GLU A 140 11.29 -8.04 -12.04
N GLY A 141 11.04 -7.10 -11.12
CA GLY A 141 9.86 -7.08 -10.27
C GLY A 141 8.54 -6.97 -11.04
N LEU A 142 8.52 -6.25 -12.17
CA LEU A 142 7.34 -6.22 -13.07
C LEU A 142 7.03 -7.62 -13.59
N GLY A 143 8.03 -8.32 -14.11
CA GLY A 143 7.90 -9.70 -14.58
C GLY A 143 7.49 -10.67 -13.48
N TYR A 144 8.07 -10.50 -12.30
CA TYR A 144 7.74 -11.30 -11.12
C TYR A 144 6.26 -11.13 -10.71
N SER A 145 5.80 -9.87 -10.53
CA SER A 145 4.40 -9.59 -10.18
C SER A 145 3.43 -10.10 -11.24
N TRP A 146 3.75 -9.88 -12.51
CA TRP A 146 2.95 -10.38 -13.63
C TRP A 146 2.75 -11.88 -13.59
N ASN A 147 3.82 -12.64 -13.38
CA ASN A 147 3.80 -14.09 -13.31
C ASN A 147 3.09 -14.59 -12.04
N LEU A 148 3.28 -13.93 -10.90
CA LEU A 148 2.64 -14.27 -9.64
C LEU A 148 1.10 -14.21 -9.75
N VAL A 149 0.56 -13.24 -10.47
CA VAL A 149 -0.89 -13.04 -10.67
C VAL A 149 -1.44 -13.87 -11.84
N LYS A 150 -0.56 -14.52 -12.64
CA LYS A 150 -0.99 -15.30 -13.80
C LYS A 150 -1.92 -16.46 -13.35
N GLY A 151 -3.08 -16.57 -14.02
CA GLY A 151 -4.09 -17.59 -13.70
C GLY A 151 -4.99 -17.30 -12.49
N ARG A 152 -4.67 -16.26 -11.70
CA ARG A 152 -5.41 -15.91 -10.46
C ARG A 152 -5.86 -14.45 -10.41
N TRP A 153 -5.89 -13.80 -11.56
CA TRP A 153 -6.22 -12.37 -11.68
C TRP A 153 -7.54 -12.01 -11.00
N TRP A 154 -8.59 -12.79 -11.23
CA TRP A 154 -9.90 -12.55 -10.61
C TRP A 154 -9.88 -12.66 -9.09
N GLY A 155 -9.12 -13.61 -8.52
CA GLY A 155 -8.98 -13.73 -7.07
C GLY A 155 -8.31 -12.50 -6.45
N VAL A 156 -7.24 -12.02 -7.08
CA VAL A 156 -6.53 -10.81 -6.65
C VAL A 156 -7.39 -9.57 -6.84
N PHE A 157 -8.10 -9.45 -7.97
CA PHE A 157 -9.02 -8.35 -8.24
C PHE A 157 -10.11 -8.25 -7.16
N TRP A 158 -10.80 -9.36 -6.87
CA TRP A 158 -11.86 -9.38 -5.85
C TRP A 158 -11.33 -9.10 -4.45
N ALA A 159 -10.10 -9.54 -4.14
CA ALA A 159 -9.46 -9.25 -2.86
C ALA A 159 -9.22 -7.74 -2.67
N PHE A 160 -8.64 -7.07 -3.67
CA PHE A 160 -8.43 -5.62 -3.61
C PHE A 160 -9.73 -4.83 -3.73
N LEU A 161 -10.69 -5.28 -4.54
CA LEU A 161 -12.00 -4.63 -4.65
C LEU A 161 -12.75 -4.66 -3.32
N ALA A 162 -12.74 -5.80 -2.63
CA ALA A 162 -13.38 -5.92 -1.32
C ALA A 162 -12.76 -4.95 -0.29
N LEU A 163 -11.41 -4.83 -0.25
CA LEU A 163 -10.74 -3.82 0.58
C LEU A 163 -11.15 -2.40 0.20
N GLY A 164 -11.16 -2.10 -1.10
CA GLY A 164 -11.58 -0.79 -1.61
C GLY A 164 -13.02 -0.45 -1.21
N LEU A 165 -13.93 -1.42 -1.24
CA LEU A 165 -15.31 -1.21 -0.81
C LEU A 165 -15.42 -1.07 0.71
N ILE A 166 -14.73 -1.92 1.49
CA ILE A 166 -14.79 -1.92 2.96
C ILE A 166 -14.23 -0.63 3.55
N PHE A 167 -13.10 -0.13 3.04
CA PHE A 167 -12.45 1.06 3.56
C PHE A 167 -12.72 2.31 2.72
N GLY A 168 -12.77 2.19 1.39
CA GLY A 168 -12.92 3.32 0.49
C GLY A 168 -14.30 3.97 0.54
N ILE A 169 -15.39 3.19 0.61
CA ILE A 169 -16.75 3.75 0.70
C ILE A 169 -16.95 4.56 2.00
N PRO A 170 -16.62 4.04 3.21
CA PRO A 170 -16.70 4.82 4.43
C PRO A 170 -15.82 6.08 4.42
N ILE A 171 -14.60 6.00 3.88
CA ILE A 171 -13.72 7.17 3.74
C ILE A 171 -14.32 8.20 2.77
N LEU A 172 -14.90 7.76 1.66
CA LEU A 172 -15.57 8.65 0.71
C LEU A 172 -16.76 9.38 1.35
N ILE A 173 -17.63 8.65 2.04
CA ILE A 173 -18.77 9.23 2.75
C ILE A 173 -18.29 10.23 3.80
N LEU A 174 -17.30 9.85 4.61
CA LEU A 174 -16.71 10.74 5.62
C LEU A 174 -16.11 11.98 4.97
N SER A 175 -15.40 11.84 3.85
CA SER A 175 -14.80 12.95 3.11
C SER A 175 -15.84 13.92 2.58
N LEU A 176 -16.99 13.43 2.08
CA LEU A 176 -18.08 14.26 1.61
C LEU A 176 -18.74 15.04 2.77
N ILE A 177 -18.96 14.40 3.90
CA ILE A 177 -19.55 15.03 5.09
C ILE A 177 -18.61 16.09 5.66
N VAL A 178 -17.36 15.69 5.97
CA VAL A 178 -16.36 16.60 6.56
C VAL A 178 -16.01 17.73 5.58
N GLY A 179 -15.85 17.40 4.29
CA GLY A 179 -15.59 18.38 3.24
C GLY A 179 -16.71 19.38 3.07
N GLY A 180 -17.97 18.94 3.11
CA GLY A 180 -19.14 19.82 3.06
C GLY A 180 -19.22 20.79 4.25
N ILE A 181 -18.98 20.27 5.48
CA ILE A 181 -18.94 21.09 6.69
C ILE A 181 -17.77 22.08 6.64
N ALA A 182 -16.60 21.61 6.26
CA ALA A 182 -15.41 22.42 6.16
C ALA A 182 -15.53 23.54 5.13
N ALA A 183 -16.14 23.26 3.98
CA ALA A 183 -16.42 24.28 2.96
C ALA A 183 -17.40 25.35 3.46
N ALA A 184 -18.46 24.94 4.16
CA ALA A 184 -19.45 25.87 4.73
C ALA A 184 -18.86 26.79 5.83
N LEU A 185 -17.86 26.29 6.57
CA LEU A 185 -17.25 26.99 7.71
C LEU A 185 -15.85 27.57 7.42
N ASN A 186 -15.35 27.42 6.19
CA ASN A 186 -13.97 27.77 5.78
C ASN A 186 -12.89 27.11 6.65
N LEU A 187 -13.08 25.83 6.99
CA LEU A 187 -12.20 25.04 7.86
C LEU A 187 -11.45 23.94 7.07
N GLY A 188 -10.69 24.31 6.01
CA GLY A 188 -9.94 23.36 5.18
C GLY A 188 -9.04 22.42 5.99
N LEU A 189 -8.37 22.95 7.00
CA LEU A 189 -7.51 22.16 7.91
C LEU A 189 -8.27 20.99 8.59
N LEU A 190 -9.57 21.15 8.86
CA LEU A 190 -10.40 20.08 9.45
C LEU A 190 -10.42 18.84 8.55
N VAL A 191 -10.51 19.03 7.23
CA VAL A 191 -10.48 17.91 6.26
C VAL A 191 -9.15 17.18 6.32
N ALA A 192 -8.04 17.93 6.24
CA ALA A 192 -6.69 17.36 6.30
C ALA A 192 -6.46 16.54 7.58
N VAL A 193 -6.89 17.05 8.73
CA VAL A 193 -6.74 16.37 10.03
C VAL A 193 -7.61 15.11 10.11
N VAL A 194 -8.91 15.22 9.84
CA VAL A 194 -9.85 14.10 10.03
C VAL A 194 -9.59 12.99 9.01
N ILE A 195 -9.53 13.35 7.73
CA ILE A 195 -9.32 12.35 6.67
C ILE A 195 -7.90 11.78 6.73
N GLY A 196 -6.90 12.64 7.00
CA GLY A 196 -5.52 12.21 7.18
C GLY A 196 -5.38 11.21 8.35
N ALA A 197 -6.00 11.45 9.50
CA ALA A 197 -5.97 10.53 10.63
C ALA A 197 -6.59 9.17 10.30
N VAL A 198 -7.78 9.17 9.67
CA VAL A 198 -8.49 7.94 9.31
C VAL A 198 -7.70 7.13 8.27
N THR A 199 -7.21 7.78 7.21
CA THR A 199 -6.44 7.10 6.17
C THR A 199 -5.13 6.54 6.70
N THR A 200 -4.39 7.32 7.51
CA THR A 200 -3.13 6.87 8.13
C THR A 200 -3.35 5.68 9.08
N ALA A 201 -4.45 5.66 9.84
CA ALA A 201 -4.78 4.55 10.74
C ALA A 201 -5.10 3.23 9.99
N ILE A 202 -5.56 3.31 8.75
CA ILE A 202 -5.92 2.14 7.93
C ILE A 202 -4.70 1.55 7.18
N VAL A 203 -3.71 2.37 6.85
CA VAL A 203 -2.51 1.95 6.08
C VAL A 203 -1.83 0.70 6.66
N PRO A 204 -1.62 0.54 7.98
CA PRO A 204 -1.08 -0.70 8.56
C PRO A 204 -1.85 -1.95 8.18
N ILE A 205 -3.18 -1.90 8.19
CA ILE A 205 -4.05 -3.03 7.83
C ILE A 205 -3.86 -3.41 6.36
N LEU A 206 -3.79 -2.41 5.48
CA LEU A 206 -3.59 -2.61 4.05
C LEU A 206 -2.21 -3.25 3.75
N ASN A 207 -1.16 -2.82 4.46
CA ASN A 207 0.17 -3.41 4.32
C ASN A 207 0.19 -4.89 4.74
N ILE A 208 -0.41 -5.22 5.91
CA ILE A 208 -0.49 -6.61 6.38
C ILE A 208 -1.29 -7.46 5.38
N PHE A 209 -2.44 -6.97 4.92
CA PHE A 209 -3.25 -7.67 3.95
C PHE A 209 -2.48 -7.94 2.64
N THR A 210 -1.75 -6.94 2.13
CA THR A 210 -0.98 -7.07 0.89
C THR A 210 0.11 -8.13 1.02
N VAL A 211 0.85 -8.16 2.14
CA VAL A 211 1.88 -9.19 2.38
C VAL A 211 1.25 -10.57 2.54
N LEU A 212 0.14 -10.71 3.26
CA LEU A 212 -0.56 -11.97 3.39
C LEU A 212 -1.04 -12.50 2.04
N LEU A 213 -1.64 -11.64 1.21
CA LEU A 213 -2.10 -12.03 -0.12
C LEU A 213 -0.93 -12.41 -1.02
N PHE A 214 0.19 -11.67 -0.96
CA PHE A 214 1.42 -11.97 -1.67
C PHE A 214 1.97 -13.35 -1.31
N ARG A 215 2.10 -13.65 -0.01
CA ARG A 215 2.59 -14.95 0.50
C ARG A 215 1.64 -16.09 0.14
N SER A 216 0.32 -15.88 0.24
CA SER A 216 -0.67 -16.88 -0.18
C SER A 216 -0.55 -17.23 -1.67
N LEU A 217 -0.28 -16.25 -2.54
CA LEU A 217 -0.05 -16.50 -3.96
C LEU A 217 1.22 -17.31 -4.22
N GLN A 218 2.31 -17.03 -3.49
CA GLN A 218 3.55 -17.79 -3.59
C GLN A 218 3.37 -19.25 -3.15
N GLU A 219 2.68 -19.49 -2.02
CA GLU A 219 2.38 -20.83 -1.53
C GLU A 219 1.58 -21.64 -2.56
N ILE A 220 0.56 -21.03 -3.17
CA ILE A 220 -0.25 -21.70 -4.19
C ILE A 220 0.58 -22.00 -5.46
N GLN A 221 1.51 -21.13 -5.86
CA GLN A 221 2.40 -21.39 -6.99
C GLN A 221 3.38 -22.53 -6.68
N GLY A 222 3.98 -22.54 -5.51
CA GLY A 222 4.89 -23.60 -5.07
C GLY A 222 4.24 -24.98 -4.93
N GLN A 223 2.92 -25.04 -4.76
CA GLN A 223 2.15 -26.30 -4.73
C GLN A 223 1.79 -26.83 -6.14
N THR A 224 1.88 -25.99 -7.17
CA THR A 224 1.49 -26.32 -8.55
C THR A 224 2.69 -26.51 -9.48
N ALA A 225 3.91 -26.33 -8.98
CA ALA A 225 5.18 -26.57 -9.69
C ALA A 225 5.76 -27.93 -9.27
#